data_56ce161477ceae23e6e2f4a113f02b58
#
_entry.id   56ce161477ceae23e6e2f4a113f02b58
#
_cell.length_a   1.000
_cell.length_b   1.000
_cell.length_c   1.000
_cell.angle_alpha   90.00
_cell.angle_beta   90.00
_cell.angle_gamma   90.00
#
_symmetry.space_group_name_H-M   'P 1'
#
loop_
_entity.id
_entity.type
_entity.pdbx_description
1 polymer ?
#
loop_
_entity_poly.entity_id
_entity_poly.type
_entity_poly.pdbx_seq_one_letter_code
_entity_poly.pdbx_strand_id
1 'polypeptide(L)'
;IPNMVTFPGAEVPLHIFEPRYRTMVEECVKNTRMVAVCHTKKQISAAKVDQSITDVLSNNQATYSPKEVFCAGYCNVSDKTADGRVYLTIKMLHRVRLGQEIQTLPYRIAKCTIMKDEINDSRVLGEYQTKIVNSICQLIRERAPTEVAKFDTDKWLSLDPSEFAFNVFQVLRFEPELMQTMLEMTDPEARLKLISDTLSV
;
A
#
# COMPACT_ATOMS: atom_id res chain seq x y z
N ILE A 1 3.15 6.32 -6.86
CA ILE A 1 4.55 5.90 -6.61
C ILE A 1 4.81 4.64 -7.43
N PRO A 2 5.77 4.64 -8.37
CA PRO A 2 6.11 3.44 -9.14
C PRO A 2 6.46 2.26 -8.24
N ASN A 3 6.01 1.07 -8.63
CA ASN A 3 6.28 -0.20 -7.96
C ASN A 3 5.85 -0.28 -6.48
N MET A 4 4.98 0.61 -6.04
CA MET A 4 4.45 0.59 -4.68
C MET A 4 2.96 0.24 -4.71
N VAL A 5 2.63 -0.96 -4.26
CA VAL A 5 1.28 -1.42 -3.98
C VAL A 5 1.12 -1.54 -2.47
N THR A 6 0.03 -1.01 -1.94
CA THR A 6 -0.29 -1.04 -0.51
C THR A 6 -1.63 -1.71 -0.28
N PHE A 7 -1.82 -2.27 0.92
CA PHE A 7 -3.04 -2.98 1.30
C PHE A 7 -3.66 -2.35 2.55
N PRO A 8 -4.96 -2.54 2.78
CA PRO A 8 -5.60 -2.16 4.04
C PRO A 8 -4.85 -2.75 5.25
N GLY A 9 -4.72 -1.97 6.32
CA GLY A 9 -3.96 -2.34 7.51
C GLY A 9 -2.47 -2.02 7.47
N ALA A 10 -1.91 -1.72 6.30
CA ALA A 10 -0.49 -1.37 6.18
C ALA A 10 -0.20 0.06 6.72
N GLU A 11 0.95 0.21 7.35
CA GLU A 11 1.53 1.51 7.69
C GLU A 11 2.65 1.84 6.71
N VAL A 12 2.52 2.97 6.02
CA VAL A 12 3.42 3.39 4.94
C VAL A 12 4.19 4.63 5.37
N PRO A 13 5.47 4.48 5.76
CA PRO A 13 6.32 5.63 6.04
C PRO A 13 6.70 6.32 4.74
N LEU A 14 6.55 7.64 4.69
CA LEU A 14 6.90 8.45 3.53
C LEU A 14 7.73 9.66 3.95
N HIS A 15 8.64 10.03 3.05
CA HIS A 15 9.41 11.25 3.09
C HIS A 15 8.95 12.16 1.95
N ILE A 16 8.27 13.25 2.29
CA ILE A 16 7.67 14.18 1.33
C ILE A 16 8.59 15.39 1.18
N PHE A 17 9.12 15.59 -0.01
CA PHE A 17 10.03 16.68 -0.34
C PHE A 17 9.49 17.60 -1.45
N GLU A 18 8.67 17.10 -2.38
CA GLU A 18 8.12 17.89 -3.48
C GLU A 18 7.13 18.94 -2.97
N PRO A 19 7.20 20.21 -3.44
CA PRO A 19 6.32 21.29 -3.00
C PRO A 19 4.83 20.95 -3.09
N ARG A 20 4.39 20.36 -4.22
CA ARG A 20 2.99 19.97 -4.43
C ARG A 20 2.49 18.95 -3.39
N TYR A 21 3.32 18.01 -2.98
CA TYR A 21 2.94 17.00 -2.00
C TYR A 21 3.04 17.50 -0.57
N ARG A 22 3.92 18.47 -0.28
CA ARG A 22 3.94 19.17 1.00
C ARG A 22 2.62 19.91 1.23
N THR A 23 2.17 20.70 0.23
CA THR A 23 0.86 21.37 0.26
C THR A 23 -0.29 20.36 0.40
N MET A 24 -0.26 19.27 -0.36
CA MET A 24 -1.27 18.20 -0.26
C MET A 24 -1.38 17.65 1.17
N VAL A 25 -0.24 17.32 1.79
CA VAL A 25 -0.22 16.76 3.16
C VAL A 25 -0.78 17.76 4.16
N GLU A 26 -0.39 19.03 4.08
CA GLU A 26 -0.89 20.09 4.97
C GLU A 26 -2.42 20.25 4.85
N GLU A 27 -2.95 20.28 3.64
CA GLU A 27 -4.38 20.36 3.41
C GLU A 27 -5.13 19.12 3.86
N CYS A 28 -4.57 17.91 3.62
CA CYS A 28 -5.17 16.65 4.04
C CYS A 28 -5.25 16.55 5.57
N VAL A 29 -4.17 16.90 6.27
CA VAL A 29 -4.17 16.91 7.75
C VAL A 29 -5.15 17.92 8.30
N LYS A 30 -5.12 19.16 7.78
CA LYS A 30 -6.01 20.25 8.22
C LYS A 30 -7.50 19.91 8.04
N ASN A 31 -7.85 19.25 6.94
CA ASN A 31 -9.24 18.99 6.56
C ASN A 31 -9.67 17.53 6.83
N THR A 32 -8.87 16.75 7.52
CA THR A 32 -9.12 15.32 7.82
C THR A 32 -9.46 14.53 6.53
N ARG A 33 -8.67 14.74 5.48
CA ARG A 33 -8.81 14.04 4.18
C ARG A 33 -7.82 12.89 4.08
N MET A 34 -8.24 11.82 3.41
CA MET A 34 -7.35 10.69 3.14
C MET A 34 -6.35 11.01 2.04
N VAL A 35 -5.17 10.46 2.16
CA VAL A 35 -4.15 10.41 1.11
C VAL A 35 -4.09 9.00 0.55
N ALA A 36 -4.04 8.90 -0.78
CA ALA A 36 -3.92 7.64 -1.49
C ALA A 36 -2.47 7.36 -1.90
N VAL A 37 -2.05 6.11 -1.76
CA VAL A 37 -0.80 5.60 -2.33
C VAL A 37 -1.15 4.67 -3.48
N CYS A 38 -0.78 5.10 -4.71
CA CYS A 38 -1.17 4.42 -5.93
C CYS A 38 0.05 3.87 -6.66
N HIS A 39 0.00 2.60 -7.06
CA HIS A 39 0.89 2.08 -8.09
C HIS A 39 0.60 2.77 -9.43
N THR A 40 1.57 2.80 -10.33
CA THR A 40 1.50 3.61 -11.56
C THR A 40 1.25 2.75 -12.78
N LYS A 41 0.46 3.31 -13.71
CA LYS A 41 0.14 2.73 -15.03
C LYS A 41 1.17 3.17 -16.07
N LYS A 42 1.44 4.50 -16.10
CA LYS A 42 2.24 5.14 -17.15
C LYS A 42 2.87 6.43 -16.63
N GLN A 43 4.09 6.69 -17.03
CA GLN A 43 4.71 8.00 -16.82
C GLN A 43 4.10 9.01 -17.79
N ILE A 44 3.67 10.17 -17.24
CA ILE A 44 3.07 11.27 -18.00
C ILE A 44 4.16 12.31 -18.34
N SER A 45 4.98 12.66 -17.35
CA SER A 45 6.12 13.57 -17.54
C SER A 45 7.34 13.07 -16.80
N ALA A 46 8.51 13.25 -17.36
CA ALA A 46 9.78 12.91 -16.72
C ALA A 46 10.21 14.00 -15.72
N ALA A 47 11.02 13.61 -14.73
CA ALA A 47 11.75 14.56 -13.91
C ALA A 47 12.82 15.25 -14.74
N LYS A 48 13.24 16.45 -14.31
CA LYS A 48 14.41 17.12 -14.90
C LYS A 48 15.67 16.32 -14.57
N VAL A 49 16.60 16.25 -15.51
CA VAL A 49 17.90 15.60 -15.34
C VAL A 49 18.86 16.58 -14.65
N ASP A 50 19.86 16.06 -13.93
CA ASP A 50 20.94 16.83 -13.30
C ASP A 50 20.48 17.93 -12.33
N GLN A 51 19.63 17.54 -11.37
CA GLN A 51 19.13 18.44 -10.34
C GLN A 51 20.02 18.43 -9.09
N SER A 52 20.31 19.61 -8.53
CA SER A 52 20.85 19.73 -7.19
C SER A 52 19.80 19.38 -6.13
N ILE A 53 20.21 19.17 -4.88
CA ILE A 53 19.29 18.93 -3.76
C ILE A 53 18.29 20.07 -3.61
N THR A 54 18.76 21.31 -3.77
CA THR A 54 17.92 22.53 -3.73
C THR A 54 16.88 22.53 -4.85
N ASP A 55 17.26 22.10 -6.05
CA ASP A 55 16.34 22.01 -7.19
C ASP A 55 15.26 20.94 -6.96
N VAL A 56 15.63 19.78 -6.41
CA VAL A 56 14.70 18.71 -6.06
C VAL A 56 13.67 19.16 -5.04
N LEU A 57 14.09 19.95 -4.03
CA LEU A 57 13.21 20.51 -3.01
C LEU A 57 12.31 21.65 -3.51
N SER A 58 12.68 22.28 -4.61
CA SER A 58 12.00 23.45 -5.19
C SER A 58 11.10 23.09 -6.39
N ASN A 59 11.31 21.94 -7.01
CA ASN A 59 10.62 21.54 -8.23
C ASN A 59 9.82 20.26 -8.05
N ASN A 60 8.72 20.15 -8.81
CA ASN A 60 7.98 18.88 -8.90
C ASN A 60 8.74 17.89 -9.79
N GLN A 61 8.73 16.65 -9.39
CA GLN A 61 9.40 15.55 -10.07
C GLN A 61 8.49 14.90 -11.12
N ALA A 62 8.83 13.69 -11.57
CA ALA A 62 8.05 12.94 -12.55
C ALA A 62 6.58 12.78 -12.15
N THR A 63 5.70 12.82 -13.12
CA THR A 63 4.26 12.63 -12.92
C THR A 63 3.80 11.35 -13.62
N TYR A 64 2.96 10.60 -12.96
CA TYR A 64 2.46 9.30 -13.42
C TYR A 64 0.94 9.26 -13.39
N SER A 65 0.33 8.45 -14.27
CA SER A 65 -1.06 8.07 -14.12
C SER A 65 -1.18 6.91 -13.12
N PRO A 66 -2.14 6.95 -12.18
CA PRO A 66 -2.33 5.88 -11.21
C PRO A 66 -3.00 4.66 -11.87
N LYS A 67 -2.82 3.47 -11.26
CA LYS A 67 -3.74 2.35 -11.43
C LYS A 67 -5.11 2.75 -10.87
N GLU A 68 -6.16 2.02 -11.26
CA GLU A 68 -7.53 2.39 -10.88
C GLU A 68 -7.93 1.96 -9.47
N VAL A 69 -7.28 0.93 -8.95
CA VAL A 69 -7.49 0.44 -7.58
C VAL A 69 -6.24 0.68 -6.76
N PHE A 70 -6.42 1.26 -5.58
CA PHE A 70 -5.34 1.59 -4.66
C PHE A 70 -5.85 1.70 -3.23
N CYS A 71 -4.96 1.94 -2.28
CA CYS A 71 -5.36 2.18 -0.89
C CYS A 71 -5.25 3.65 -0.52
N ALA A 72 -6.13 4.05 0.40
CA ALA A 72 -6.15 5.38 0.98
C ALA A 72 -6.25 5.30 2.51
N GLY A 73 -5.66 6.28 3.18
CA GLY A 73 -5.66 6.38 4.62
C GLY A 73 -5.30 7.77 5.13
N TYR A 74 -5.24 7.93 6.44
CA TYR A 74 -4.91 9.21 7.05
C TYR A 74 -3.43 9.35 7.34
N CYS A 75 -2.92 10.56 7.11
CA CYS A 75 -1.54 10.93 7.40
C CYS A 75 -1.34 11.22 8.89
N ASN A 76 -0.29 10.65 9.45
CA ASN A 76 0.27 11.06 10.74
C ASN A 76 1.66 11.65 10.50
N VAL A 77 1.80 12.97 10.64
CA VAL A 77 3.07 13.68 10.47
C VAL A 77 3.92 13.48 11.72
N SER A 78 5.11 12.93 11.56
CA SER A 78 6.06 12.68 12.65
C SER A 78 7.09 13.80 12.80
N ASP A 79 7.50 14.44 11.68
CA ASP A 79 8.51 15.50 11.70
C ASP A 79 8.43 16.42 10.50
N LYS A 80 8.87 17.68 10.68
CA LYS A 80 9.09 18.67 9.61
C LYS A 80 10.47 19.28 9.79
N THR A 81 11.30 19.15 8.77
CA THR A 81 12.65 19.73 8.78
C THR A 81 12.66 21.22 8.42
N ALA A 82 13.74 21.93 8.75
CA ALA A 82 13.89 23.36 8.47
C ALA A 82 13.84 23.70 6.97
N ASP A 83 14.22 22.77 6.10
CA ASP A 83 14.17 22.91 4.64
C ASP A 83 12.77 22.53 4.05
N GLY A 84 11.80 22.25 4.93
CA GLY A 84 10.41 22.00 4.59
C GLY A 84 10.07 20.56 4.18
N ARG A 85 11.00 19.61 4.31
CA ARG A 85 10.67 18.19 4.12
C ARG A 85 9.76 17.71 5.24
N VAL A 86 8.86 16.77 4.92
CA VAL A 86 7.88 16.23 5.86
C VAL A 86 8.05 14.72 5.95
N TYR A 87 8.24 14.21 7.16
CA TYR A 87 8.20 12.77 7.45
C TYR A 87 6.84 12.43 8.02
N LEU A 88 6.24 11.40 7.48
CA LEU A 88 4.89 10.98 7.90
C LEU A 88 4.70 9.47 7.71
N THR A 89 3.70 8.93 8.38
CA THR A 89 3.19 7.58 8.15
C THR A 89 1.74 7.68 7.71
N ILE A 90 1.35 6.92 6.69
CA ILE A 90 -0.06 6.78 6.30
C ILE A 90 -0.53 5.41 6.76
N LYS A 91 -1.55 5.39 7.63
CA LYS A 91 -2.26 4.17 7.98
C LYS A 91 -3.31 3.90 6.91
N MET A 92 -3.07 2.89 6.06
CA MET A 92 -3.98 2.50 4.99
C MET A 92 -5.24 1.87 5.56
N LEU A 93 -6.41 2.46 5.29
CA LEU A 93 -7.67 2.03 5.85
C LEU A 93 -8.57 1.34 4.83
N HIS A 94 -8.63 1.89 3.62
CA HIS A 94 -9.58 1.44 2.62
C HIS A 94 -8.91 1.15 1.28
N ARG A 95 -9.34 0.07 0.67
CA ARG A 95 -9.16 -0.18 -0.76
C ARG A 95 -10.24 0.59 -1.50
N VAL A 96 -9.83 1.37 -2.48
CA VAL A 96 -10.73 2.26 -3.22
C VAL A 96 -10.51 2.13 -4.72
N ARG A 97 -11.57 2.37 -5.48
CA ARG A 97 -11.53 2.52 -6.95
C ARG A 97 -11.57 4.00 -7.30
N LEU A 98 -10.67 4.41 -8.19
CA LEU A 98 -10.63 5.74 -8.77
C LEU A 98 -11.94 6.04 -9.50
N GLY A 99 -12.54 7.17 -9.17
CA GLY A 99 -13.69 7.71 -9.85
C GLY A 99 -13.37 9.03 -10.54
N GLN A 100 -14.25 10.01 -10.41
CA GLN A 100 -14.11 11.31 -11.05
C GLN A 100 -12.94 12.10 -10.47
N GLU A 101 -12.01 12.49 -11.32
CA GLU A 101 -10.95 13.45 -10.96
C GLU A 101 -11.54 14.85 -10.86
N ILE A 102 -11.30 15.51 -9.71
CA ILE A 102 -11.84 16.85 -9.40
C ILE A 102 -10.78 17.92 -9.69
N GLN A 103 -9.50 17.57 -9.43
CA GLN A 103 -8.36 18.44 -9.58
C GLN A 103 -7.16 17.64 -10.10
N THR A 104 -6.35 18.24 -10.98
CA THR A 104 -5.12 17.64 -11.51
C THR A 104 -3.87 18.34 -10.99
N LEU A 105 -3.94 19.64 -10.73
CA LEU A 105 -2.83 20.47 -10.29
C LEU A 105 -3.19 21.30 -9.05
N PRO A 106 -2.26 21.58 -8.15
CA PRO A 106 -0.85 21.18 -8.13
C PRO A 106 -0.66 19.69 -7.80
N TYR A 107 -1.66 19.03 -7.22
CA TYR A 107 -1.75 17.61 -6.95
C TYR A 107 -3.16 17.09 -7.28
N ARG A 108 -3.29 15.77 -7.47
CA ARG A 108 -4.56 15.17 -7.88
C ARG A 108 -5.52 15.03 -6.70
N ILE A 109 -6.79 15.38 -6.94
CA ILE A 109 -7.92 15.11 -6.05
C ILE A 109 -8.98 14.35 -6.88
N ALA A 110 -9.49 13.26 -6.34
CA ALA A 110 -10.53 12.47 -7.00
C ALA A 110 -11.58 12.00 -6.00
N LYS A 111 -12.80 11.84 -6.48
CA LYS A 111 -13.82 11.03 -5.79
C LYS A 111 -13.46 9.56 -6.01
N CYS A 112 -13.50 8.78 -4.92
CA CYS A 112 -13.22 7.36 -4.97
C CYS A 112 -14.37 6.58 -4.34
N THR A 113 -14.55 5.34 -4.78
CA THR A 113 -15.53 4.42 -4.20
C THR A 113 -14.80 3.37 -3.38
N ILE A 114 -15.23 3.16 -2.13
CA ILE A 114 -14.69 2.09 -1.28
C ILE A 114 -15.08 0.74 -1.90
N MET A 115 -14.08 -0.12 -2.09
CA MET A 115 -14.29 -1.49 -2.54
C MET A 115 -14.36 -2.42 -1.34
N LYS A 116 -15.39 -3.24 -1.30
CA LYS A 116 -15.56 -4.30 -0.31
C LYS A 116 -15.27 -5.65 -0.96
N ASP A 117 -14.87 -6.60 -0.15
CA ASP A 117 -14.79 -7.99 -0.58
C ASP A 117 -16.20 -8.62 -0.62
N GLU A 118 -16.30 -9.67 -1.42
CA GLU A 118 -17.44 -10.57 -1.42
C GLU A 118 -17.48 -11.39 -0.13
N ILE A 119 -18.66 -11.89 0.21
CA ILE A 119 -18.83 -12.73 1.41
C ILE A 119 -18.55 -14.17 1.01
N ASN A 120 -17.53 -14.76 1.64
CA ASN A 120 -17.12 -16.15 1.44
C ASN A 120 -17.28 -16.98 2.72
N ASP A 121 -17.23 -18.30 2.57
CA ASP A 121 -17.21 -19.23 3.72
C ASP A 121 -15.90 -19.05 4.52
N SER A 122 -16.02 -18.55 5.74
CA SER A 122 -14.89 -18.29 6.62
C SER A 122 -14.06 -19.54 6.94
N ARG A 123 -14.65 -20.74 6.87
CA ARG A 123 -13.93 -22.00 7.07
C ARG A 123 -12.94 -22.25 5.93
N VAL A 124 -13.36 -22.07 4.66
CA VAL A 124 -12.49 -22.23 3.50
C VAL A 124 -11.36 -21.21 3.54
N LEU A 125 -11.67 -19.96 3.88
CA LEU A 125 -10.65 -18.91 4.05
C LEU A 125 -9.65 -19.27 5.15
N GLY A 126 -10.10 -19.84 6.28
CA GLY A 126 -9.26 -20.29 7.39
C GLY A 126 -8.31 -21.44 7.02
N GLU A 127 -8.71 -22.32 6.12
CA GLU A 127 -7.83 -23.38 5.59
C GLU A 127 -6.67 -22.78 4.77
N TYR A 128 -6.95 -21.80 3.91
CA TYR A 128 -5.91 -21.08 3.17
C TYR A 128 -5.02 -20.25 4.10
N GLN A 129 -5.59 -19.56 5.08
CA GLN A 129 -4.83 -18.82 6.09
C GLN A 129 -3.80 -19.75 6.78
N THR A 130 -4.24 -20.91 7.24
CA THR A 130 -3.37 -21.89 7.89
C THR A 130 -2.25 -22.38 6.94
N LYS A 131 -2.55 -22.67 5.69
CA LYS A 131 -1.56 -23.07 4.68
C LYS A 131 -0.52 -21.98 4.46
N ILE A 132 -0.96 -20.73 4.28
CA ILE A 132 -0.08 -19.59 4.03
C ILE A 132 0.83 -19.34 5.24
N VAL A 133 0.29 -19.35 6.46
CA VAL A 133 1.08 -19.16 7.69
C VAL A 133 2.15 -20.24 7.81
N ASN A 134 1.80 -21.52 7.56
CA ASN A 134 2.75 -22.63 7.58
C ASN A 134 3.86 -22.45 6.52
N SER A 135 3.50 -22.04 5.29
CA SER A 135 4.48 -21.75 4.22
C SER A 135 5.43 -20.62 4.61
N ILE A 136 4.91 -19.54 5.22
CA ILE A 136 5.74 -18.43 5.73
C ILE A 136 6.70 -18.94 6.81
N CYS A 137 6.22 -19.71 7.78
CA CYS A 137 7.05 -20.31 8.83
C CYS A 137 8.18 -21.18 8.24
N GLN A 138 7.87 -21.96 7.20
CA GLN A 138 8.87 -22.78 6.53
C GLN A 138 9.93 -21.90 5.84
N LEU A 139 9.51 -20.90 5.07
CA LEU A 139 10.41 -19.97 4.40
C LEU A 139 11.33 -19.23 5.39
N ILE A 140 10.80 -18.82 6.55
CA ILE A 140 11.61 -18.17 7.60
C ILE A 140 12.63 -19.16 8.16
N ARG A 141 12.25 -20.43 8.43
CA ARG A 141 13.18 -21.46 8.92
C ARG A 141 14.33 -21.72 7.95
N GLU A 142 14.04 -21.72 6.65
CA GLU A 142 15.01 -21.98 5.61
C GLU A 142 15.96 -20.80 5.35
N ARG A 143 15.41 -19.57 5.33
CA ARG A 143 16.15 -18.36 4.90
C ARG A 143 16.67 -17.49 6.04
N ALA A 144 16.00 -17.49 7.19
CA ALA A 144 16.30 -16.64 8.34
C ALA A 144 15.97 -17.35 9.66
N PRO A 145 16.62 -18.47 10.01
CA PRO A 145 16.25 -19.31 11.16
C PRO A 145 16.26 -18.56 12.51
N THR A 146 17.06 -17.52 12.64
CA THR A 146 17.11 -16.65 13.83
C THR A 146 15.85 -15.79 14.01
N GLU A 147 15.08 -15.59 12.95
CA GLU A 147 13.86 -14.77 12.99
C GLU A 147 12.58 -15.59 13.30
N VAL A 148 12.67 -16.92 13.30
CA VAL A 148 11.52 -17.82 13.55
C VAL A 148 10.82 -17.49 14.87
N ALA A 149 11.59 -17.25 15.93
CA ALA A 149 11.05 -16.94 17.25
C ALA A 149 10.31 -15.57 17.31
N LYS A 150 10.52 -14.70 16.33
CA LYS A 150 9.86 -13.39 16.25
C LYS A 150 8.56 -13.44 15.46
N PHE A 151 8.33 -14.51 14.70
CA PHE A 151 7.11 -14.67 13.92
C PHE A 151 6.03 -15.32 14.79
N ASP A 152 5.12 -14.50 15.26
CA ASP A 152 4.01 -14.90 16.13
C ASP A 152 2.89 -15.59 15.31
N THR A 153 3.01 -16.90 15.17
CA THR A 153 2.06 -17.75 14.43
C THR A 153 0.64 -17.63 14.97
N ASP A 154 0.47 -17.60 16.31
CA ASP A 154 -0.84 -17.56 16.94
C ASP A 154 -1.54 -16.23 16.66
N LYS A 155 -0.81 -15.13 16.68
CA LYS A 155 -1.32 -13.83 16.25
C LYS A 155 -1.87 -13.86 14.83
N TRP A 156 -1.12 -14.45 13.90
CA TRP A 156 -1.52 -14.51 12.48
C TRP A 156 -2.74 -15.42 12.26
N LEU A 157 -2.84 -16.53 13.00
CA LEU A 157 -3.98 -17.44 12.92
C LEU A 157 -5.22 -16.93 13.65
N SER A 158 -5.07 -15.99 14.59
CA SER A 158 -6.20 -15.37 15.32
C SER A 158 -6.90 -14.25 14.54
N LEU A 159 -6.32 -13.76 13.46
CA LEU A 159 -6.97 -12.76 12.60
C LEU A 159 -8.19 -13.34 11.91
N ASP A 160 -9.21 -12.48 11.68
CA ASP A 160 -10.27 -12.85 10.75
C ASP A 160 -9.65 -13.18 9.37
N PRO A 161 -10.03 -14.30 8.73
CA PRO A 161 -9.41 -14.72 7.48
C PRO A 161 -9.53 -13.70 6.34
N SER A 162 -10.60 -12.90 6.30
CA SER A 162 -10.77 -11.85 5.29
C SER A 162 -9.82 -10.68 5.55
N GLU A 163 -9.59 -10.33 6.82
CA GLU A 163 -8.58 -9.33 7.20
C GLU A 163 -7.16 -9.87 6.96
N PHE A 164 -6.91 -11.15 7.27
CA PHE A 164 -5.63 -11.81 7.01
C PHE A 164 -5.24 -11.70 5.53
N ALA A 165 -6.20 -11.84 4.62
CA ALA A 165 -5.97 -11.77 3.16
C ALA A 165 -5.33 -10.44 2.68
N PHE A 166 -5.36 -9.41 3.52
CA PHE A 166 -4.64 -8.15 3.29
C PHE A 166 -3.45 -7.97 4.23
N ASN A 167 -3.61 -8.33 5.50
CA ASN A 167 -2.57 -8.13 6.50
C ASN A 167 -1.30 -8.94 6.20
N VAL A 168 -1.42 -10.08 5.53
CA VAL A 168 -0.27 -10.93 5.16
C VAL A 168 0.77 -10.18 4.30
N PHE A 169 0.37 -9.16 3.57
CA PHE A 169 1.29 -8.30 2.79
C PHE A 169 2.17 -7.36 3.65
N GLN A 170 2.00 -7.36 4.96
CA GLN A 170 2.97 -6.73 5.86
C GLN A 170 4.28 -7.52 5.93
N VAL A 171 4.22 -8.82 5.69
CA VAL A 171 5.38 -9.74 5.74
C VAL A 171 5.73 -10.35 4.38
N LEU A 172 4.79 -10.42 3.44
CA LEU A 172 5.02 -10.90 2.08
C LEU A 172 5.20 -9.76 1.10
N ARG A 173 6.12 -9.95 0.15
CA ARG A 173 6.33 -9.06 -0.98
C ARG A 173 6.45 -9.89 -2.25
N PHE A 174 5.66 -9.54 -3.24
CA PHE A 174 5.68 -10.11 -4.58
C PHE A 174 5.98 -9.02 -5.60
N GLU A 175 6.09 -9.39 -6.87
CA GLU A 175 6.19 -8.44 -7.96
C GLU A 175 5.01 -7.46 -7.94
N PRO A 176 5.23 -6.15 -8.20
CA PRO A 176 4.22 -5.12 -8.07
C PRO A 176 2.93 -5.38 -8.86
N GLU A 177 3.05 -5.92 -10.08
CA GLU A 177 1.87 -6.22 -10.90
C GLU A 177 1.04 -7.39 -10.33
N LEU A 178 1.69 -8.39 -9.73
CA LEU A 178 1.01 -9.47 -9.04
C LEU A 178 0.31 -8.96 -7.77
N MET A 179 0.99 -8.12 -6.99
CA MET A 179 0.38 -7.47 -5.82
C MET A 179 -0.81 -6.59 -6.22
N GLN A 180 -0.70 -5.87 -7.34
CA GLN A 180 -1.80 -5.07 -7.87
C GLN A 180 -3.00 -5.95 -8.27
N THR A 181 -2.75 -7.08 -8.93
CA THR A 181 -3.80 -8.06 -9.25
C THR A 181 -4.51 -8.55 -7.98
N MET A 182 -3.76 -8.92 -6.94
CA MET A 182 -4.33 -9.36 -5.66
C MET A 182 -5.11 -8.24 -4.96
N LEU A 183 -4.68 -6.98 -5.09
CA LEU A 183 -5.41 -5.83 -4.56
C LEU A 183 -6.74 -5.60 -5.30
N GLU A 184 -6.80 -5.86 -6.59
CA GLU A 184 -7.99 -5.65 -7.43
C GLU A 184 -9.07 -6.74 -7.23
N MET A 185 -8.68 -7.93 -6.77
CA MET A 185 -9.62 -9.04 -6.52
C MET A 185 -10.61 -8.70 -5.42
N THR A 186 -11.90 -8.96 -5.66
CA THR A 186 -12.98 -8.80 -4.67
C THR A 186 -13.36 -10.10 -3.98
N ASP A 187 -12.92 -11.23 -4.53
CA ASP A 187 -13.08 -12.55 -3.95
C ASP A 187 -11.87 -12.87 -3.03
N PRO A 188 -12.05 -12.91 -1.69
CA PRO A 188 -10.97 -13.21 -0.76
C PRO A 188 -10.49 -14.67 -0.86
N GLU A 189 -11.33 -15.62 -1.25
CA GLU A 189 -10.89 -17.01 -1.46
C GLU A 189 -9.92 -17.09 -2.64
N ALA A 190 -10.29 -16.53 -3.79
CA ALA A 190 -9.42 -16.50 -4.96
C ALA A 190 -8.10 -15.76 -4.67
N ARG A 191 -8.13 -14.68 -3.85
CA ARG A 191 -6.93 -13.97 -3.42
C ARG A 191 -6.03 -14.84 -2.55
N LEU A 192 -6.57 -15.49 -1.50
CA LEU A 192 -5.81 -16.37 -0.63
C LEU A 192 -5.25 -17.58 -1.37
N LYS A 193 -6.03 -18.16 -2.28
CA LYS A 193 -5.57 -19.23 -3.16
C LYS A 193 -4.36 -18.79 -3.98
N LEU A 194 -4.44 -17.62 -4.63
CA LEU A 194 -3.32 -17.09 -5.44
C LEU A 194 -2.07 -16.85 -4.58
N ILE A 195 -2.21 -16.34 -3.36
CA ILE A 195 -1.10 -16.19 -2.40
C ILE A 195 -0.50 -17.56 -2.07
N SER A 196 -1.33 -18.54 -1.72
CA SER A 196 -0.91 -19.91 -1.38
C SER A 196 -0.16 -20.57 -2.53
N ASP A 197 -0.70 -20.48 -3.74
CA ASP A 197 -0.10 -21.06 -4.95
C ASP A 197 1.26 -20.39 -5.26
N THR A 198 1.37 -19.08 -5.07
CA THR A 198 2.63 -18.33 -5.29
C THR A 198 3.70 -18.69 -4.27
N LEU A 199 3.34 -19.07 -3.05
CA LEU A 199 4.30 -19.51 -2.01
C LEU A 199 4.74 -20.96 -2.16
N SER A 200 4.02 -21.75 -2.96
CA SER A 200 4.30 -23.19 -3.14
C SER A 200 5.29 -23.48 -4.29
N VAL A 201 5.80 -22.44 -4.94
CA VAL A 201 6.83 -22.49 -6.01
C VAL A 201 8.20 -22.21 -5.42
#